data_d3d733ca55ab47319effa8d0a6081cd5
#
_entry.id   d3d733ca55ab47319effa8d0a6081cd5
#
_cell.length_a   1.000
_cell.length_b   1.000
_cell.length_c   1.000
_cell.angle_alpha   90.00
_cell.angle_beta   90.00
_cell.angle_gamma   90.00
#
_symmetry.space_group_name_H-M   'P 1'
#
loop_
_entity.id
_entity.type
_entity.pdbx_description
1 polymer ?
#
loop_
_entity_poly.entity_id
_entity_poly.type
_entity_poly.pdbx_seq_one_letter_code
_entity_poly.pdbx_strand_id
1 'polypeptide(L)'
;MTTIILLSTLALLSLGLSAFLLLKEHQAKDVVQKREQDISRRMYELAILKELGDRVGYSLDVQQIVDIITSSLHQFIEYAAVSYMLLEPEKVMFKMHLERSVHRRFVVDVRDRMLSSLGALLDREFDKKNVREILSGAIIIEELEEPVRSFFNIPLVIDEKVVGVLTVADTKSGLYKEEEMTILYKIIQQASKAVTSLQGVVKTEQAKVSAMVESMEDGVVMTDADYRILVINPAAKRVIGQEKKAEITIFDFIDNLGGKMDIRGRLEESVKLKKSYMSERFEMKEKFYQSFVFPVKTTSSLNVEEVFGGVVIFHDVTREVELERVRDDFTSMIVHELRTPLSGIQKASELLKKPRKPAGSSPKQYVDMIYQNSSGMLDLVNDILDAAKLQSGKFEISREPADIAEVIANRVSFFNLSATDRKITLAVSVGENVPKAVPFDIQRIKQVLNNLISNALKFTPEGGAVSISAFVHEHGASANTDMRKMKVQLPEPLPEDQFASLPQSLVIAVTDTGMGIKSEQMSQLFSKFKQLDNQSLVPNIKGTGLGLAIAKGIIEGHGGIIGVASKVSAGSTFYFSLPLSPTQT
;
A
#
# COMPACT_ATOMS: atom_id res chain seq x y z
N MET A 1 -72.03 47.93 59.11
CA MET A 1 -71.59 48.41 57.77
C MET A 1 -70.26 47.81 57.33
N THR A 2 -69.25 47.68 58.17
CA THR A 2 -67.92 47.15 57.89
C THR A 2 -67.89 45.64 57.46
N THR A 3 -68.73 44.80 58.00
CA THR A 3 -68.82 43.37 57.71
C THR A 3 -69.42 43.08 56.33
N ILE A 4 -70.33 43.92 55.81
CA ILE A 4 -70.95 43.75 54.50
C ILE A 4 -69.93 44.17 53.39
N ILE A 5 -69.14 45.19 53.62
CA ILE A 5 -68.07 45.65 52.70
C ILE A 5 -66.95 44.59 52.59
N LEU A 6 -66.59 43.94 53.70
CA LEU A 6 -65.59 42.91 53.74
C LEU A 6 -66.07 41.64 52.98
N LEU A 7 -67.31 41.25 53.09
CA LEU A 7 -67.91 40.12 52.37
C LEU A 7 -68.05 40.39 50.88
N SER A 8 -68.39 41.64 50.50
CA SER A 8 -68.47 42.01 49.05
C SER A 8 -67.10 42.07 48.39
N THR A 9 -66.06 42.54 49.08
CA THR A 9 -64.71 42.55 48.56
C THR A 9 -64.11 41.13 48.43
N LEU A 10 -64.40 40.22 49.35
CA LEU A 10 -64.03 38.82 49.28
C LEU A 10 -64.74 38.10 48.14
N ALA A 11 -66.01 38.39 47.90
CA ALA A 11 -66.78 37.82 46.80
C ALA A 11 -66.26 38.32 45.43
N LEU A 12 -65.90 39.62 45.30
CA LEU A 12 -65.28 40.16 44.10
C LEU A 12 -63.92 39.59 43.86
N LEU A 13 -63.07 39.38 44.88
CA LEU A 13 -61.76 38.72 44.75
C LEU A 13 -61.89 37.25 44.35
N SER A 14 -62.90 36.53 44.90
CA SER A 14 -63.14 35.12 44.51
C SER A 14 -63.62 35.00 43.05
N LEU A 15 -64.51 35.92 42.63
CA LEU A 15 -64.93 35.99 41.23
C LEU A 15 -63.80 36.34 40.29
N GLY A 16 -62.94 37.29 40.66
CA GLY A 16 -61.72 37.66 39.88
C GLY A 16 -60.75 36.50 39.80
N LEU A 17 -60.50 35.77 40.91
CA LEU A 17 -59.65 34.59 40.91
C LEU A 17 -60.21 33.44 40.06
N SER A 18 -61.52 33.21 40.13
CA SER A 18 -62.18 32.18 39.28
C SER A 18 -62.11 32.55 37.79
N ALA A 19 -62.35 33.82 37.42
CA ALA A 19 -62.22 34.30 36.05
C ALA A 19 -60.76 34.19 35.55
N PHE A 20 -59.81 34.50 36.41
CA PHE A 20 -58.36 34.35 36.06
C PHE A 20 -57.96 32.87 35.90
N LEU A 21 -58.47 31.96 36.76
CA LEU A 21 -58.21 30.52 36.59
C LEU A 21 -58.82 29.96 35.32
N LEU A 22 -60.07 30.37 34.98
CA LEU A 22 -60.74 29.98 33.75
C LEU A 22 -60.01 30.48 32.48
N LEU A 23 -59.52 31.72 32.49
CA LEU A 23 -58.72 32.28 31.40
C LEU A 23 -57.39 31.52 31.26
N LYS A 24 -56.74 31.20 32.37
CA LYS A 24 -55.48 30.43 32.36
C LYS A 24 -55.67 28.99 31.90
N GLU A 25 -56.80 28.36 32.28
CA GLU A 25 -57.17 27.04 31.81
C GLU A 25 -57.48 27.02 30.30
N HIS A 26 -58.16 28.09 29.79
CA HIS A 26 -58.46 28.24 28.37
C HIS A 26 -57.16 28.44 27.58
N GLN A 27 -56.26 29.31 28.02
CA GLN A 27 -54.93 29.49 27.41
C GLN A 27 -54.08 28.23 27.44
N ALA A 28 -54.15 27.47 28.54
CA ALA A 28 -53.42 26.18 28.63
C ALA A 28 -53.99 25.14 27.66
N LYS A 29 -55.31 25.06 27.50
CA LYS A 29 -55.98 24.18 26.52
C LYS A 29 -55.61 24.56 25.08
N ASP A 30 -55.59 25.84 24.75
CA ASP A 30 -55.19 26.32 23.42
C ASP A 30 -53.73 25.98 23.12
N VAL A 31 -52.83 26.10 24.10
CA VAL A 31 -51.40 25.73 23.95
C VAL A 31 -51.24 24.22 23.79
N VAL A 32 -51.99 23.42 24.56
CA VAL A 32 -51.96 21.94 24.45
C VAL A 32 -52.50 21.53 23.09
N GLN A 33 -53.65 22.08 22.66
CA GLN A 33 -54.27 21.76 21.39
C GLN A 33 -53.36 22.14 20.19
N LYS A 34 -52.65 23.30 20.25
CA LYS A 34 -51.64 23.67 19.27
C LYS A 34 -50.46 22.69 19.28
N ARG A 35 -49.98 22.29 20.45
CA ARG A 35 -48.91 21.29 20.54
C ARG A 35 -49.33 19.91 20.02
N GLU A 36 -50.53 19.45 20.30
CA GLU A 36 -51.06 18.19 19.76
C GLU A 36 -51.18 18.25 18.25
N GLN A 37 -51.63 19.37 17.69
CA GLN A 37 -51.67 19.58 16.24
C GLN A 37 -50.28 19.60 15.65
N ASP A 38 -49.29 20.26 16.28
CA ASP A 38 -47.89 20.29 15.81
C ASP A 38 -47.23 18.91 15.90
N ILE A 39 -47.52 18.15 16.98
CA ILE A 39 -47.01 16.78 17.13
C ILE A 39 -47.65 15.85 16.09
N SER A 40 -48.96 15.91 15.91
CA SER A 40 -49.68 15.12 14.93
C SER A 40 -49.17 15.41 13.52
N ARG A 41 -48.94 16.68 13.21
CA ARG A 41 -48.36 17.13 11.92
C ARG A 41 -46.94 16.61 11.73
N ARG A 42 -46.07 16.68 12.73
CA ARG A 42 -44.70 16.14 12.69
C ARG A 42 -44.69 14.62 12.57
N MET A 43 -45.55 13.94 13.29
CA MET A 43 -45.69 12.47 13.20
C MET A 43 -46.13 12.06 11.80
N TYR A 44 -47.00 12.83 11.18
CA TYR A 44 -47.49 12.61 9.82
C TYR A 44 -46.39 12.88 8.77
N GLU A 45 -45.65 13.99 8.92
CA GLU A 45 -44.44 14.28 8.08
C GLU A 45 -43.40 13.15 8.20
N LEU A 46 -43.16 12.63 9.42
CA LEU A 46 -42.24 11.51 9.66
C LEU A 46 -42.74 10.18 9.09
N ALA A 47 -44.03 9.92 9.11
CA ALA A 47 -44.63 8.71 8.53
C ALA A 47 -44.47 8.68 7.01
N ILE A 48 -44.68 9.84 6.35
CA ILE A 48 -44.47 10.00 4.91
C ILE A 48 -42.99 9.83 4.55
N LEU A 49 -42.10 10.47 5.32
CA LEU A 49 -40.66 10.37 5.08
C LEU A 49 -40.16 8.95 5.26
N LYS A 50 -40.73 8.21 6.22
CA LYS A 50 -40.42 6.80 6.42
C LYS A 50 -40.92 5.96 5.26
N GLU A 51 -42.17 6.14 4.83
CA GLU A 51 -42.74 5.42 3.69
C GLU A 51 -42.01 5.74 2.38
N LEU A 52 -41.66 7.00 2.16
CA LEU A 52 -40.80 7.42 1.03
C LEU A 52 -39.40 6.82 1.18
N GLY A 53 -38.81 6.82 2.36
CA GLY A 53 -37.50 6.21 2.62
C GLY A 53 -37.51 4.70 2.35
N ASP A 54 -38.54 4.00 2.76
CA ASP A 54 -38.67 2.55 2.56
C ASP A 54 -38.91 2.19 1.07
N ARG A 55 -39.60 3.06 0.31
CA ARG A 55 -39.86 2.86 -1.14
C ARG A 55 -38.75 3.40 -2.03
N VAL A 56 -38.11 4.49 -1.67
CA VAL A 56 -37.01 5.15 -2.42
C VAL A 56 -35.66 4.45 -2.17
N GLY A 57 -35.54 3.65 -1.09
CA GLY A 57 -34.28 3.10 -0.60
C GLY A 57 -33.49 2.21 -1.57
N TYR A 58 -33.98 1.95 -2.80
CA TYR A 58 -33.30 1.10 -3.78
C TYR A 58 -33.26 1.68 -5.21
N SER A 59 -33.77 2.89 -5.45
CA SER A 59 -33.76 3.48 -6.80
C SER A 59 -33.02 4.82 -6.81
N LEU A 60 -31.95 4.89 -7.61
CA LEU A 60 -31.23 6.13 -7.95
C LEU A 60 -31.91 6.88 -9.10
N ASP A 61 -33.02 6.38 -9.62
CA ASP A 61 -33.75 6.96 -10.73
C ASP A 61 -34.70 8.05 -10.20
N VAL A 62 -34.40 9.29 -10.57
CA VAL A 62 -35.20 10.47 -10.23
C VAL A 62 -36.67 10.30 -10.66
N GLN A 63 -36.91 9.65 -11.80
CA GLN A 63 -38.25 9.41 -12.32
C GLN A 63 -39.08 8.52 -11.37
N GLN A 64 -38.51 7.41 -10.89
CA GLN A 64 -39.19 6.51 -9.96
C GLN A 64 -39.55 7.21 -8.65
N ILE A 65 -38.64 8.05 -8.17
CA ILE A 65 -38.87 8.81 -6.94
C ILE A 65 -40.01 9.82 -7.10
N VAL A 66 -40.02 10.54 -8.20
CA VAL A 66 -41.11 11.48 -8.51
C VAL A 66 -42.43 10.75 -8.70
N ASP A 67 -42.43 9.55 -9.32
CA ASP A 67 -43.62 8.71 -9.47
C ASP A 67 -44.18 8.25 -8.10
N ILE A 68 -43.32 7.89 -7.16
CA ILE A 68 -43.75 7.55 -5.79
C ILE A 68 -44.36 8.76 -5.09
N ILE A 69 -43.72 9.93 -5.20
CA ILE A 69 -44.27 11.17 -4.62
C ILE A 69 -45.64 11.50 -5.22
N THR A 70 -45.74 11.50 -6.54
CA THR A 70 -46.98 11.85 -7.24
C THR A 70 -48.12 10.89 -6.93
N SER A 71 -47.85 9.59 -6.85
CA SER A 71 -48.86 8.58 -6.46
C SER A 71 -49.39 8.71 -5.04
N SER A 72 -48.63 9.38 -4.16
CA SER A 72 -49.03 9.58 -2.75
C SER A 72 -49.75 10.91 -2.52
N LEU A 73 -49.72 11.84 -3.48
CA LEU A 73 -50.27 13.20 -3.34
C LEU A 73 -51.78 13.26 -3.15
N HIS A 74 -52.55 12.31 -3.74
CA HIS A 74 -54.00 12.24 -3.62
C HIS A 74 -54.50 12.13 -2.16
N GLN A 75 -53.65 11.70 -1.25
CA GLN A 75 -53.97 11.60 0.18
C GLN A 75 -53.97 12.96 0.89
N PHE A 76 -53.38 13.99 0.30
CA PHE A 76 -53.10 15.27 0.94
C PHE A 76 -53.79 16.44 0.32
N ILE A 77 -54.01 16.39 -0.99
CA ILE A 77 -54.56 17.52 -1.75
C ILE A 77 -55.55 16.99 -2.80
N GLU A 78 -56.62 17.73 -2.97
CA GLU A 78 -57.56 17.52 -4.06
C GLU A 78 -56.99 18.16 -5.36
N TYR A 79 -56.92 17.39 -6.46
CA TYR A 79 -56.42 17.86 -7.74
C TYR A 79 -57.14 17.14 -8.90
N ALA A 80 -57.20 17.79 -10.08
CA ALA A 80 -57.63 17.15 -11.30
C ALA A 80 -56.46 16.42 -11.99
N ALA A 81 -55.24 16.97 -11.89
CA ALA A 81 -54.05 16.38 -12.45
C ALA A 81 -52.80 16.73 -11.61
N VAL A 82 -51.91 15.78 -11.53
CA VAL A 82 -50.52 15.98 -11.08
C VAL A 82 -49.57 15.67 -12.24
N SER A 83 -48.60 16.51 -12.44
CA SER A 83 -47.66 16.36 -13.56
C SER A 83 -46.25 16.70 -13.11
N TYR A 84 -45.30 16.09 -13.75
CA TYR A 84 -43.89 16.49 -13.59
C TYR A 84 -43.20 16.58 -14.95
N MET A 85 -42.18 17.41 -14.97
CA MET A 85 -41.33 17.63 -16.12
C MET A 85 -39.88 17.44 -15.71
N LEU A 86 -39.16 16.50 -16.34
CA LEU A 86 -37.77 16.19 -16.07
C LEU A 86 -36.90 16.49 -17.27
N LEU A 87 -35.70 16.96 -17.02
CA LEU A 87 -34.67 17.19 -18.03
C LEU A 87 -33.95 15.89 -18.35
N GLU A 88 -34.06 15.44 -19.58
CA GLU A 88 -33.22 14.39 -20.15
C GLU A 88 -32.13 15.03 -21.04
N PRO A 89 -31.02 14.33 -21.35
CA PRO A 89 -29.91 14.92 -22.12
C PRO A 89 -30.29 15.54 -23.45
N GLU A 90 -31.28 14.96 -24.16
CA GLU A 90 -31.72 15.44 -25.50
C GLU A 90 -33.14 15.94 -25.53
N LYS A 91 -34.00 15.63 -24.57
CA LYS A 91 -35.42 15.91 -24.55
C LYS A 91 -35.92 16.32 -23.18
N VAL A 92 -37.10 16.88 -23.11
CA VAL A 92 -37.81 17.12 -21.87
C VAL A 92 -38.92 16.07 -21.76
N MET A 93 -38.91 15.31 -20.66
CA MET A 93 -39.98 14.35 -20.40
C MET A 93 -41.07 15.04 -19.60
N PHE A 94 -42.28 15.01 -20.11
CA PHE A 94 -43.51 15.48 -19.47
C PHE A 94 -44.41 14.29 -19.17
N LYS A 95 -44.66 14.02 -17.88
CA LYS A 95 -45.59 12.98 -17.45
C LYS A 95 -46.69 13.60 -16.62
N MET A 96 -47.94 13.21 -16.92
CA MET A 96 -49.12 13.68 -16.22
C MET A 96 -50.00 12.51 -15.84
N HIS A 97 -50.47 12.52 -14.60
CA HIS A 97 -51.48 11.61 -14.09
C HIS A 97 -52.80 12.39 -13.87
N LEU A 98 -53.85 11.91 -14.50
CA LEU A 98 -55.19 12.51 -14.42
C LEU A 98 -56.01 11.75 -13.37
N GLU A 99 -56.41 12.43 -12.29
CA GLU A 99 -57.34 11.89 -11.29
C GLU A 99 -58.79 12.00 -11.76
N ARG A 100 -59.09 13.03 -12.57
CA ARG A 100 -60.41 13.29 -13.15
C ARG A 100 -60.29 13.47 -14.64
N SER A 101 -61.40 13.18 -15.36
CA SER A 101 -61.47 13.43 -16.80
C SER A 101 -61.41 14.94 -17.07
N VAL A 102 -60.55 15.33 -18.00
CA VAL A 102 -60.30 16.74 -18.39
C VAL A 102 -60.27 16.86 -19.91
N HIS A 103 -60.40 18.09 -20.40
CA HIS A 103 -60.29 18.40 -21.83
C HIS A 103 -58.81 18.41 -22.30
N ARG A 104 -58.54 18.05 -23.54
CA ARG A 104 -57.19 18.08 -24.13
C ARG A 104 -56.48 19.43 -23.96
N ARG A 105 -57.24 20.53 -24.04
CA ARG A 105 -56.72 21.88 -23.84
C ARG A 105 -56.16 22.10 -22.45
N PHE A 106 -56.73 21.48 -21.41
CA PHE A 106 -56.19 21.50 -20.04
C PHE A 106 -54.78 20.91 -19.98
N VAL A 107 -54.55 19.75 -20.62
CA VAL A 107 -53.25 19.09 -20.66
C VAL A 107 -52.20 19.99 -21.35
N VAL A 108 -52.58 20.59 -22.49
CA VAL A 108 -51.70 21.49 -23.23
C VAL A 108 -51.36 22.75 -22.42
N ASP A 109 -52.36 23.34 -21.73
CA ASP A 109 -52.17 24.55 -20.92
C ASP A 109 -51.23 24.27 -19.72
N VAL A 110 -51.41 23.15 -19.01
CA VAL A 110 -50.51 22.74 -17.93
C VAL A 110 -49.10 22.52 -18.46
N ARG A 111 -48.91 21.77 -19.54
CA ARG A 111 -47.61 21.53 -20.15
C ARG A 111 -46.91 22.84 -20.52
N ASP A 112 -47.60 23.75 -21.18
CA ASP A 112 -47.02 25.01 -21.64
C ASP A 112 -46.63 25.94 -20.48
N ARG A 113 -47.43 25.96 -19.41
CA ARG A 113 -47.08 26.67 -18.15
C ARG A 113 -45.87 26.06 -17.46
N MET A 114 -45.77 24.73 -17.45
CA MET A 114 -44.61 24.04 -16.89
C MET A 114 -43.33 24.33 -17.66
N LEU A 115 -43.38 24.31 -19.00
CA LEU A 115 -42.26 24.68 -19.85
C LEU A 115 -41.80 26.12 -19.60
N SER A 116 -42.77 27.05 -19.51
CA SER A 116 -42.44 28.45 -19.17
C SER A 116 -41.79 28.60 -17.81
N SER A 117 -42.30 27.88 -16.81
CA SER A 117 -41.71 27.88 -15.45
C SER A 117 -40.32 27.27 -15.43
N LEU A 118 -40.09 26.14 -16.12
CA LEU A 118 -38.81 25.51 -16.25
C LEU A 118 -37.81 26.40 -16.99
N GLY A 119 -38.27 27.08 -18.05
CA GLY A 119 -37.49 28.07 -18.78
C GLY A 119 -37.03 29.23 -17.91
N ALA A 120 -37.93 29.77 -17.10
CA ALA A 120 -37.61 30.85 -16.15
C ALA A 120 -36.63 30.41 -15.04
N LEU A 121 -36.75 29.16 -14.57
CA LEU A 121 -35.87 28.60 -13.54
C LEU A 121 -34.45 28.34 -14.05
N LEU A 122 -34.30 28.08 -15.35
CA LEU A 122 -33.02 27.68 -15.96
C LEU A 122 -32.40 28.74 -16.87
N ASP A 123 -33.11 29.88 -17.03
CA ASP A 123 -32.75 30.96 -17.98
C ASP A 123 -32.53 30.41 -19.41
N ARG A 124 -33.43 29.53 -19.86
CA ARG A 124 -33.35 28.83 -21.14
C ARG A 124 -34.71 28.64 -21.78
N GLU A 125 -34.80 28.83 -23.10
CA GLU A 125 -36.00 28.49 -23.86
C GLU A 125 -36.04 27.02 -24.28
N PHE A 126 -37.19 26.38 -24.15
CA PHE A 126 -37.42 24.99 -24.54
C PHE A 126 -38.34 24.89 -25.74
N ASP A 127 -37.92 24.13 -26.75
CA ASP A 127 -38.77 23.86 -27.93
C ASP A 127 -39.90 22.90 -27.54
N LYS A 128 -41.14 23.34 -27.72
CA LYS A 128 -42.36 22.55 -27.49
C LYS A 128 -42.41 21.23 -28.26
N LYS A 129 -41.67 21.13 -29.37
CA LYS A 129 -41.59 19.90 -30.20
C LYS A 129 -40.68 18.84 -29.58
N ASN A 130 -39.80 19.22 -28.68
CA ASN A 130 -38.84 18.33 -28.05
C ASN A 130 -39.30 17.78 -26.69
N VAL A 131 -40.61 17.71 -26.48
CA VAL A 131 -41.25 17.22 -25.26
C VAL A 131 -41.84 15.83 -25.53
N ARG A 132 -41.37 14.85 -24.76
CA ARG A 132 -41.95 13.50 -24.71
C ARG A 132 -43.11 13.49 -23.72
N GLU A 133 -44.32 13.33 -24.20
CA GLU A 133 -45.55 13.33 -23.39
C GLU A 133 -45.94 11.90 -22.99
N ILE A 134 -46.21 11.68 -21.70
CA ILE A 134 -46.72 10.44 -21.12
C ILE A 134 -47.95 10.78 -20.28
N LEU A 135 -49.11 10.26 -20.65
CA LEU A 135 -50.37 10.48 -19.94
C LEU A 135 -50.83 9.18 -19.30
N SER A 136 -51.43 9.29 -18.11
CA SER A 136 -51.99 8.16 -17.36
C SER A 136 -53.21 8.60 -16.53
N GLY A 137 -54.01 7.65 -16.06
CA GLY A 137 -55.19 7.93 -15.21
C GLY A 137 -56.50 8.06 -15.99
N ALA A 138 -57.31 9.05 -15.64
CA ALA A 138 -58.65 9.25 -16.20
C ALA A 138 -58.64 9.62 -17.70
N ILE A 139 -59.79 9.54 -18.36
CA ILE A 139 -59.95 9.72 -19.79
C ILE A 139 -59.98 11.21 -20.17
N ILE A 140 -59.39 11.55 -21.31
CA ILE A 140 -59.52 12.89 -21.90
C ILE A 140 -60.85 12.97 -22.68
N ILE A 141 -61.70 13.95 -22.33
CA ILE A 141 -63.00 14.18 -22.93
C ILE A 141 -62.94 15.46 -23.76
N GLU A 142 -63.29 15.40 -25.02
CA GLU A 142 -63.30 16.58 -25.95
C GLU A 142 -64.43 17.55 -25.73
N GLU A 143 -65.51 17.14 -25.05
CA GLU A 143 -66.72 17.94 -24.83
C GLU A 143 -66.70 18.81 -23.57
N LEU A 144 -65.68 18.69 -22.71
CA LEU A 144 -65.54 19.44 -21.45
C LEU A 144 -64.66 20.68 -21.66
N GLU A 145 -65.19 21.87 -21.74
CA GLU A 145 -64.45 23.14 -21.78
C GLU A 145 -64.11 23.66 -20.36
N GLU A 146 -63.32 22.96 -19.62
CA GLU A 146 -62.85 23.43 -18.29
C GLU A 146 -61.38 23.86 -18.34
N PRO A 147 -61.09 25.18 -18.26
CA PRO A 147 -59.69 25.67 -18.23
C PRO A 147 -59.02 25.39 -16.88
N VAL A 148 -57.69 25.44 -16.85
CA VAL A 148 -56.89 25.41 -15.61
C VAL A 148 -57.20 26.67 -14.80
N ARG A 149 -57.79 26.49 -13.59
CA ARG A 149 -58.15 27.61 -12.69
C ARG A 149 -57.27 27.69 -11.44
N SER A 150 -56.76 26.55 -11.00
CA SER A 150 -55.78 26.50 -9.90
C SER A 150 -54.60 25.67 -10.35
N PHE A 151 -53.40 26.16 -10.15
CA PHE A 151 -52.19 25.41 -10.35
C PHE A 151 -51.06 25.99 -9.50
N PHE A 152 -50.07 25.17 -9.16
CA PHE A 152 -48.82 25.64 -8.62
C PHE A 152 -47.66 24.70 -9.01
N ASN A 153 -46.47 25.28 -9.11
CA ASN A 153 -45.27 24.61 -9.57
C ASN A 153 -44.25 24.51 -8.42
N ILE A 154 -43.61 23.36 -8.29
CA ILE A 154 -42.54 23.13 -7.33
C ILE A 154 -41.28 22.69 -8.09
N PRO A 155 -40.17 23.42 -7.98
CA PRO A 155 -38.93 23.00 -8.60
C PRO A 155 -38.40 21.72 -7.95
N LEU A 156 -37.96 20.78 -8.76
CA LEU A 156 -37.26 19.58 -8.36
C LEU A 156 -35.74 19.88 -8.40
N VAL A 157 -35.13 19.96 -7.24
CA VAL A 157 -33.72 20.32 -7.10
C VAL A 157 -32.95 19.14 -6.53
N ILE A 158 -31.93 18.65 -7.25
CA ILE A 158 -31.04 17.57 -6.82
C ILE A 158 -29.61 18.07 -7.00
N ASP A 159 -28.75 17.90 -5.98
CA ASP A 159 -27.37 18.35 -5.99
C ASP A 159 -27.24 19.84 -6.41
N GLU A 160 -28.11 20.69 -5.79
CA GLU A 160 -28.21 22.13 -6.06
C GLU A 160 -28.58 22.50 -7.50
N LYS A 161 -28.94 21.54 -8.34
CA LYS A 161 -29.36 21.76 -9.74
C LYS A 161 -30.82 21.51 -9.90
N VAL A 162 -31.49 22.39 -10.65
CA VAL A 162 -32.88 22.16 -11.06
C VAL A 162 -32.91 21.05 -12.11
N VAL A 163 -33.50 19.91 -11.76
CA VAL A 163 -33.64 18.74 -12.65
C VAL A 163 -34.99 18.66 -13.28
N GLY A 164 -35.94 19.46 -12.80
CA GLY A 164 -37.32 19.48 -13.34
C GLY A 164 -38.27 20.35 -12.53
N VAL A 165 -39.53 20.20 -12.79
CA VAL A 165 -40.64 20.87 -12.08
C VAL A 165 -41.78 19.88 -11.89
N LEU A 166 -42.41 19.91 -10.71
CA LEU A 166 -43.64 19.21 -10.41
C LEU A 166 -44.79 20.23 -10.36
N THR A 167 -45.93 19.89 -10.92
CA THR A 167 -47.11 20.77 -10.99
C THR A 167 -48.36 20.02 -10.54
N VAL A 168 -49.12 20.66 -9.70
CA VAL A 168 -50.49 20.24 -9.36
C VAL A 168 -51.48 21.22 -9.99
N ALA A 169 -52.51 20.72 -10.65
CA ALA A 169 -53.48 21.54 -11.37
C ALA A 169 -54.91 21.05 -11.19
N ASP A 170 -55.85 21.98 -11.17
CA ASP A 170 -57.31 21.71 -11.11
C ASP A 170 -58.12 22.70 -11.94
N THR A 171 -59.32 22.28 -12.30
CA THR A 171 -60.32 23.10 -12.99
C THR A 171 -61.12 23.98 -12.04
N LYS A 172 -61.11 23.73 -10.74
CA LYS A 172 -61.75 24.55 -9.70
C LYS A 172 -60.82 25.70 -9.28
N SER A 173 -61.36 26.86 -8.96
CA SER A 173 -60.60 28.01 -8.50
C SER A 173 -60.42 28.00 -6.98
N GLY A 174 -59.24 28.49 -6.49
CA GLY A 174 -58.98 28.74 -5.08
C GLY A 174 -58.77 27.49 -4.24
N LEU A 175 -58.39 26.36 -4.87
CA LEU A 175 -58.15 25.09 -4.16
C LEU A 175 -56.86 25.08 -3.35
N TYR A 176 -55.81 25.77 -3.79
CA TYR A 176 -54.48 25.65 -3.13
C TYR A 176 -54.26 26.83 -2.22
N LYS A 177 -54.44 26.59 -0.89
CA LYS A 177 -54.12 27.55 0.15
C LYS A 177 -52.65 27.52 0.47
N GLU A 178 -52.13 28.61 1.04
CA GLU A 178 -50.72 28.78 1.39
C GLU A 178 -50.19 27.67 2.29
N GLU A 179 -51.04 27.15 3.19
CA GLU A 179 -50.66 26.06 4.08
C GLU A 179 -50.41 24.73 3.34
N GLU A 180 -51.28 24.37 2.40
CA GLU A 180 -51.19 23.15 1.60
C GLU A 180 -49.99 23.20 0.64
N MET A 181 -49.74 24.34 0.01
CA MET A 181 -48.57 24.58 -0.85
C MET A 181 -47.28 24.46 -0.05
N THR A 182 -47.26 24.99 1.17
CA THR A 182 -46.09 24.92 2.06
C THR A 182 -45.76 23.49 2.45
N ILE A 183 -46.78 22.67 2.74
CA ILE A 183 -46.58 21.24 3.09
C ILE A 183 -45.97 20.48 1.91
N LEU A 184 -46.51 20.65 0.75
CA LEU A 184 -46.04 19.99 -0.47
C LEU A 184 -44.60 20.40 -0.84
N TYR A 185 -44.31 21.70 -0.74
CA TYR A 185 -42.96 22.20 -0.96
C TYR A 185 -41.95 21.54 0.00
N LYS A 186 -42.30 21.43 1.29
CA LYS A 186 -41.45 20.75 2.29
C LYS A 186 -41.27 19.28 1.98
N ILE A 187 -42.32 18.55 1.58
CA ILE A 187 -42.24 17.12 1.24
C ILE A 187 -41.26 16.93 0.07
N ILE A 188 -41.41 17.72 -1.00
CA ILE A 188 -40.55 17.62 -2.17
C ILE A 188 -39.11 18.02 -1.85
N GLN A 189 -38.94 19.09 -1.09
CA GLN A 189 -37.61 19.51 -0.66
C GLN A 189 -36.89 18.42 0.17
N GLN A 190 -37.60 17.75 1.08
CA GLN A 190 -37.04 16.66 1.86
C GLN A 190 -36.75 15.43 1.01
N ALA A 191 -37.62 15.07 0.08
CA ALA A 191 -37.36 13.99 -0.88
C ALA A 191 -36.14 14.29 -1.75
N SER A 192 -36.04 15.50 -2.29
CA SER A 192 -34.87 15.96 -3.05
C SER A 192 -33.58 15.88 -2.23
N LYS A 193 -33.62 16.29 -0.96
CA LYS A 193 -32.47 16.19 -0.05
C LYS A 193 -32.08 14.74 0.24
N ALA A 194 -33.06 13.85 0.42
CA ALA A 194 -32.80 12.43 0.64
C ALA A 194 -32.09 11.79 -0.59
N VAL A 195 -32.58 12.11 -1.80
CA VAL A 195 -31.96 11.65 -3.07
C VAL A 195 -30.55 12.15 -3.21
N THR A 196 -30.32 13.45 -3.00
CA THR A 196 -28.98 14.05 -3.06
C THR A 196 -28.03 13.37 -2.08
N SER A 197 -28.50 13.12 -0.84
CA SER A 197 -27.70 12.42 0.18
C SER A 197 -27.36 10.99 -0.25
N LEU A 198 -28.32 10.25 -0.79
CA LEU A 198 -28.13 8.87 -1.25
C LEU A 198 -27.14 8.80 -2.42
N GLN A 199 -27.31 9.68 -3.42
CA GLN A 199 -26.36 9.80 -4.53
C GLN A 199 -24.94 10.14 -4.04
N GLY A 200 -24.82 11.03 -3.05
CA GLY A 200 -23.57 11.38 -2.42
C GLY A 200 -22.88 10.19 -1.75
N VAL A 201 -23.64 9.38 -1.01
CA VAL A 201 -23.14 8.16 -0.37
C VAL A 201 -22.63 7.17 -1.41
N VAL A 202 -23.43 6.87 -2.44
CA VAL A 202 -23.04 5.94 -3.52
C VAL A 202 -21.79 6.42 -4.24
N LYS A 203 -21.73 7.70 -4.60
CA LYS A 203 -20.56 8.29 -5.26
C LYS A 203 -19.30 8.21 -4.37
N THR A 204 -19.47 8.44 -3.06
CA THR A 204 -18.37 8.33 -2.10
C THR A 204 -17.89 6.89 -1.96
N GLU A 205 -18.80 5.92 -1.86
CA GLU A 205 -18.42 4.50 -1.79
C GLU A 205 -17.75 4.02 -3.10
N GLN A 206 -18.26 4.43 -4.25
CA GLN A 206 -17.60 4.14 -5.54
C GLN A 206 -16.20 4.75 -5.60
N ALA A 207 -16.04 6.01 -5.16
CA ALA A 207 -14.73 6.67 -5.12
C ALA A 207 -13.75 5.95 -4.18
N LYS A 208 -14.22 5.49 -3.01
CA LYS A 208 -13.39 4.70 -2.09
C LYS A 208 -12.93 3.39 -2.71
N VAL A 209 -13.83 2.62 -3.32
CA VAL A 209 -13.49 1.36 -3.99
C VAL A 209 -12.49 1.60 -5.12
N SER A 210 -12.73 2.61 -5.96
CA SER A 210 -11.79 3.00 -7.02
C SER A 210 -10.42 3.35 -6.46
N ALA A 211 -10.36 4.19 -5.42
CA ALA A 211 -9.10 4.57 -4.79
C ALA A 211 -8.35 3.37 -4.18
N MET A 212 -9.09 2.42 -3.57
CA MET A 212 -8.48 1.18 -3.06
C MET A 212 -7.84 0.37 -4.19
N VAL A 213 -8.56 0.14 -5.29
CA VAL A 213 -8.04 -0.61 -6.44
C VAL A 213 -6.86 0.13 -7.10
N GLU A 214 -6.94 1.45 -7.24
CA GLU A 214 -5.87 2.27 -7.81
C GLU A 214 -4.60 2.28 -6.97
N SER A 215 -4.71 2.19 -5.64
CA SER A 215 -3.57 2.19 -4.71
C SER A 215 -2.94 0.81 -4.51
N MET A 216 -3.53 -0.27 -5.03
CA MET A 216 -2.97 -1.61 -4.92
C MET A 216 -1.62 -1.73 -5.66
N GLU A 217 -0.65 -2.37 -5.02
CA GLU A 217 0.64 -2.70 -5.64
C GLU A 217 0.50 -3.83 -6.66
N ASP A 218 -0.42 -4.76 -6.42
CA ASP A 218 -0.78 -5.82 -7.35
C ASP A 218 -1.53 -5.26 -8.57
N GLY A 219 -1.22 -5.79 -9.75
CA GLY A 219 -1.96 -5.46 -10.96
C GLY A 219 -3.33 -6.12 -10.95
N VAL A 220 -4.39 -5.31 -11.08
CA VAL A 220 -5.78 -5.81 -11.10
C VAL A 220 -6.44 -5.43 -12.41
N VAL A 221 -7.02 -6.43 -13.08
CA VAL A 221 -7.84 -6.28 -14.29
C VAL A 221 -9.15 -7.03 -14.09
N MET A 222 -10.28 -6.35 -14.20
CA MET A 222 -11.60 -6.95 -14.14
C MET A 222 -12.31 -6.81 -15.48
N THR A 223 -12.95 -7.87 -15.96
CA THR A 223 -13.70 -7.89 -17.20
C THR A 223 -15.16 -8.27 -16.95
N ASP A 224 -16.03 -7.90 -17.90
CA ASP A 224 -17.38 -8.47 -17.99
C ASP A 224 -17.37 -9.89 -18.59
N ALA A 225 -18.56 -10.45 -18.79
CA ALA A 225 -18.74 -11.77 -19.40
C ALA A 225 -18.32 -11.82 -20.89
N ASP A 226 -18.25 -10.66 -21.56
CA ASP A 226 -17.79 -10.49 -22.95
C ASP A 226 -16.29 -10.15 -23.03
N TYR A 227 -15.58 -10.24 -21.90
CA TYR A 227 -14.14 -9.94 -21.75
C TYR A 227 -13.76 -8.47 -22.02
N ARG A 228 -14.70 -7.54 -21.93
CA ARG A 228 -14.39 -6.11 -21.96
C ARG A 228 -13.87 -5.69 -20.59
N ILE A 229 -12.80 -4.90 -20.58
CA ILE A 229 -12.21 -4.42 -19.32
C ILE A 229 -13.13 -3.40 -18.68
N LEU A 230 -13.58 -3.69 -17.47
CA LEU A 230 -14.39 -2.80 -16.63
C LEU A 230 -13.52 -2.00 -15.66
N VAL A 231 -12.47 -2.64 -15.11
CA VAL A 231 -11.56 -2.03 -14.14
C VAL A 231 -10.13 -2.45 -14.48
N ILE A 232 -9.22 -1.49 -14.46
CA ILE A 232 -7.79 -1.71 -14.58
C ILE A 232 -7.06 -0.68 -13.72
N ASN A 233 -6.17 -1.15 -12.87
CA ASN A 233 -5.38 -0.27 -12.01
C ASN A 233 -4.01 0.09 -12.64
N PRO A 234 -3.33 1.13 -12.11
CA PRO A 234 -2.02 1.55 -12.61
C PRO A 234 -0.96 0.44 -12.56
N ALA A 235 -1.02 -0.45 -11.54
CA ALA A 235 -0.09 -1.56 -11.43
C ALA A 235 -0.22 -2.54 -12.60
N ALA A 236 -1.43 -2.91 -13.01
CA ALA A 236 -1.66 -3.77 -14.18
C ALA A 236 -1.14 -3.13 -15.47
N LYS A 237 -1.29 -1.81 -15.63
CA LYS A 237 -0.73 -1.07 -16.77
C LYS A 237 0.81 -1.13 -16.78
N ARG A 238 1.47 -1.08 -15.61
CA ARG A 238 2.93 -1.23 -15.47
C ARG A 238 3.40 -2.62 -15.90
N VAL A 239 2.68 -3.69 -15.53
CA VAL A 239 3.03 -5.06 -15.92
C VAL A 239 3.21 -5.17 -17.44
N ILE A 240 2.24 -4.65 -18.20
CA ILE A 240 2.29 -4.69 -19.68
C ILE A 240 3.03 -3.50 -20.31
N GLY A 241 3.46 -2.50 -19.51
CA GLY A 241 4.19 -1.33 -19.97
C GLY A 241 3.38 -0.35 -20.81
N GLN A 242 2.09 -0.27 -20.56
CA GLN A 242 1.17 0.61 -21.26
C GLN A 242 0.59 1.71 -20.33
N GLU A 243 1.45 2.28 -19.49
CA GLU A 243 1.07 3.27 -18.48
C GLU A 243 0.41 4.53 -19.05
N LYS A 244 0.83 4.94 -20.23
CA LYS A 244 0.35 6.16 -20.90
C LYS A 244 -0.89 5.94 -21.77
N LYS A 245 -1.26 4.69 -22.04
CA LYS A 245 -2.40 4.39 -22.91
C LYS A 245 -3.71 4.63 -22.14
N ALA A 246 -4.61 5.45 -22.69
CA ALA A 246 -5.88 5.81 -22.06
C ALA A 246 -6.83 4.62 -22.00
N GLU A 247 -7.06 3.98 -23.14
CA GLU A 247 -7.93 2.81 -23.26
C GLU A 247 -7.08 1.56 -23.49
N ILE A 248 -7.22 0.58 -22.60
CA ILE A 248 -6.54 -0.70 -22.66
C ILE A 248 -7.59 -1.78 -22.87
N THR A 249 -7.31 -2.70 -23.78
CA THR A 249 -8.15 -3.84 -24.09
C THR A 249 -7.48 -5.14 -23.64
N ILE A 250 -8.24 -6.24 -23.61
CA ILE A 250 -7.67 -7.56 -23.29
C ILE A 250 -6.60 -7.98 -24.32
N PHE A 251 -6.69 -7.51 -25.56
CA PHE A 251 -5.71 -7.79 -26.61
C PHE A 251 -4.36 -7.15 -26.30
N ASP A 252 -4.33 -5.97 -25.66
CA ASP A 252 -3.08 -5.35 -25.23
C ASP A 252 -2.34 -6.23 -24.21
N PHE A 253 -3.06 -6.95 -23.34
CA PHE A 253 -2.46 -7.93 -22.45
C PHE A 253 -1.92 -9.14 -23.19
N ILE A 254 -2.70 -9.70 -24.13
CA ILE A 254 -2.30 -10.86 -24.94
C ILE A 254 -1.00 -10.54 -25.68
N ASP A 255 -0.97 -9.40 -26.38
CA ASP A 255 0.17 -9.00 -27.21
C ASP A 255 1.41 -8.72 -26.35
N ASN A 256 1.28 -7.99 -25.25
CA ASN A 256 2.43 -7.61 -24.42
C ASN A 256 2.92 -8.75 -23.52
N LEU A 257 2.06 -9.68 -23.09
CA LEU A 257 2.48 -10.88 -22.35
C LEU A 257 3.24 -11.88 -23.25
N GLY A 258 3.10 -11.78 -24.58
CA GLY A 258 3.93 -12.52 -25.53
C GLY A 258 3.89 -14.04 -25.36
N GLY A 259 2.76 -14.61 -24.97
CA GLY A 259 2.59 -16.04 -24.73
C GLY A 259 3.13 -16.57 -23.39
N LYS A 260 3.68 -15.70 -22.52
CA LYS A 260 4.17 -16.09 -21.17
C LYS A 260 3.03 -16.52 -20.26
N MET A 261 1.80 -16.08 -20.57
CA MET A 261 0.56 -16.49 -19.92
C MET A 261 -0.60 -16.45 -20.92
N ASP A 262 -1.40 -17.49 -20.97
CA ASP A 262 -2.66 -17.52 -21.72
C ASP A 262 -3.78 -16.86 -20.90
N ILE A 263 -3.78 -15.51 -20.86
CA ILE A 263 -4.77 -14.74 -20.11
C ILE A 263 -6.19 -14.95 -20.65
N ARG A 264 -6.35 -15.06 -21.98
CA ARG A 264 -7.66 -15.22 -22.61
C ARG A 264 -8.27 -16.59 -22.29
N GLY A 265 -7.53 -17.66 -22.52
CA GLY A 265 -8.02 -19.01 -22.25
C GLY A 265 -8.36 -19.20 -20.76
N ARG A 266 -7.53 -18.66 -19.86
CA ARG A 266 -7.77 -18.76 -18.42
C ARG A 266 -8.97 -17.94 -17.95
N LEU A 267 -9.18 -16.73 -18.52
CA LEU A 267 -10.40 -15.95 -18.25
C LEU A 267 -11.64 -16.67 -18.75
N GLU A 268 -11.59 -17.20 -19.98
CA GLU A 268 -12.69 -17.93 -20.59
C GLU A 268 -13.06 -19.18 -19.78
N GLU A 269 -12.08 -19.99 -19.40
CA GLU A 269 -12.27 -21.14 -18.53
C GLU A 269 -12.82 -20.74 -17.16
N SER A 270 -12.28 -19.67 -16.56
CA SER A 270 -12.71 -19.18 -15.25
C SER A 270 -14.18 -18.75 -15.24
N VAL A 271 -14.61 -17.98 -16.23
CA VAL A 271 -15.99 -17.50 -16.37
C VAL A 271 -16.94 -18.68 -16.66
N LYS A 272 -16.59 -19.56 -17.61
CA LYS A 272 -17.45 -20.68 -18.02
C LYS A 272 -17.53 -21.81 -16.98
N LEU A 273 -16.38 -22.20 -16.40
CA LEU A 273 -16.30 -23.33 -15.48
C LEU A 273 -16.43 -22.91 -14.01
N LYS A 274 -16.53 -21.60 -13.74
CA LYS A 274 -16.61 -21.03 -12.38
C LYS A 274 -15.43 -21.44 -11.48
N LYS A 275 -14.23 -21.63 -12.07
CA LYS A 275 -13.01 -22.07 -11.39
C LYS A 275 -11.97 -20.96 -11.33
N SER A 276 -11.16 -21.01 -10.27
CA SER A 276 -10.00 -20.14 -10.11
C SER A 276 -8.75 -20.80 -10.66
N TYR A 277 -7.86 -20.02 -11.24
CA TYR A 277 -6.59 -20.48 -11.81
C TYR A 277 -5.44 -19.64 -11.24
N MET A 278 -4.29 -20.30 -11.09
CA MET A 278 -3.02 -19.68 -10.73
C MET A 278 -2.01 -20.03 -11.82
N SER A 279 -1.27 -19.04 -12.31
CA SER A 279 -0.20 -19.28 -13.29
C SER A 279 1.08 -19.79 -12.62
N GLU A 280 1.98 -20.34 -13.42
CA GLU A 280 3.39 -20.41 -13.07
C GLU A 280 3.97 -18.99 -12.98
N ARG A 281 5.13 -18.86 -12.35
CA ARG A 281 5.85 -17.58 -12.29
C ARG A 281 6.43 -17.26 -13.67
N PHE A 282 6.29 -16.03 -14.11
CA PHE A 282 6.82 -15.56 -15.38
C PHE A 282 7.55 -14.22 -15.22
N GLU A 283 8.56 -14.01 -16.03
CA GLU A 283 9.36 -12.79 -16.00
C GLU A 283 8.85 -11.77 -17.02
N MET A 284 8.65 -10.52 -16.55
CA MET A 284 8.30 -9.36 -17.36
C MET A 284 9.11 -8.15 -16.90
N LYS A 285 9.89 -7.54 -17.81
CA LYS A 285 10.66 -6.32 -17.54
C LYS A 285 11.52 -6.42 -16.29
N GLU A 286 12.32 -7.47 -16.19
CA GLU A 286 13.23 -7.74 -15.06
C GLU A 286 12.53 -8.00 -13.71
N LYS A 287 11.21 -8.19 -13.71
CA LYS A 287 10.41 -8.54 -12.55
C LYS A 287 9.71 -9.89 -12.75
N PHE A 288 9.50 -10.59 -11.65
CA PHE A 288 8.76 -11.85 -11.65
C PHE A 288 7.34 -11.63 -11.17
N TYR A 289 6.39 -12.13 -11.94
CA TYR A 289 4.96 -12.06 -11.61
C TYR A 289 4.36 -13.45 -11.51
N GLN A 290 3.36 -13.58 -10.64
CA GLN A 290 2.44 -14.70 -10.59
C GLN A 290 1.04 -14.17 -10.78
N SER A 291 0.23 -14.78 -11.65
CA SER A 291 -1.12 -14.32 -11.89
C SER A 291 -2.16 -15.28 -11.35
N PHE A 292 -3.25 -14.68 -10.88
CA PHE A 292 -4.43 -15.37 -10.39
C PHE A 292 -5.63 -14.94 -11.21
N VAL A 293 -6.46 -15.89 -11.62
CA VAL A 293 -7.68 -15.62 -12.37
C VAL A 293 -8.87 -16.19 -11.59
N PHE A 294 -9.85 -15.32 -11.30
CA PHE A 294 -11.04 -15.68 -10.52
C PHE A 294 -12.32 -15.28 -11.27
N PRO A 295 -13.39 -16.08 -11.17
CA PRO A 295 -14.71 -15.68 -11.65
C PRO A 295 -15.32 -14.67 -10.65
N VAL A 296 -15.86 -13.57 -11.14
CA VAL A 296 -16.62 -12.60 -10.35
C VAL A 296 -18.07 -13.03 -10.34
N LYS A 297 -18.57 -13.42 -9.17
CA LYS A 297 -19.94 -13.88 -8.98
C LYS A 297 -20.81 -12.75 -8.40
N THR A 298 -22.03 -12.66 -8.88
CA THR A 298 -23.08 -11.82 -8.28
C THR A 298 -24.20 -12.73 -7.78
N THR A 299 -24.83 -12.34 -6.68
CA THR A 299 -25.99 -13.04 -6.15
C THR A 299 -27.21 -12.23 -6.59
N SER A 300 -28.01 -12.77 -7.51
CA SER A 300 -29.27 -12.15 -7.88
C SER A 300 -30.29 -12.25 -6.74
N SER A 301 -31.33 -11.41 -6.76
CA SER A 301 -32.44 -11.42 -5.80
C SER A 301 -33.18 -12.77 -5.71
N LEU A 302 -32.92 -13.70 -6.63
CA LEU A 302 -33.47 -15.06 -6.69
C LEU A 302 -32.51 -16.13 -6.14
N ASN A 303 -31.43 -15.77 -5.43
CA ASN A 303 -30.39 -16.68 -4.94
C ASN A 303 -29.69 -17.52 -6.05
N VAL A 304 -29.70 -17.07 -7.30
CA VAL A 304 -28.95 -17.72 -8.38
C VAL A 304 -27.58 -17.04 -8.48
N GLU A 305 -26.50 -17.83 -8.35
CA GLU A 305 -25.13 -17.36 -8.59
C GLU A 305 -24.89 -17.20 -10.11
N GLU A 306 -24.90 -15.99 -10.58
CA GLU A 306 -24.51 -15.64 -11.95
C GLU A 306 -23.08 -15.12 -11.97
N VAL A 307 -22.31 -15.49 -13.00
CA VAL A 307 -20.95 -14.97 -13.21
C VAL A 307 -21.07 -13.66 -13.99
N PHE A 308 -20.66 -12.58 -13.34
CA PHE A 308 -20.65 -11.25 -13.93
C PHE A 308 -19.47 -11.05 -14.90
N GLY A 309 -18.36 -11.76 -14.66
CA GLY A 309 -17.14 -11.64 -15.44
C GLY A 309 -15.96 -12.33 -14.78
N GLY A 310 -14.75 -11.89 -15.09
CA GLY A 310 -13.52 -12.42 -14.50
C GLY A 310 -12.61 -11.34 -13.96
N VAL A 311 -11.79 -11.68 -12.98
CA VAL A 311 -10.72 -10.82 -12.48
C VAL A 311 -9.39 -11.52 -12.62
N VAL A 312 -8.38 -10.77 -13.09
CA VAL A 312 -6.98 -11.20 -13.15
C VAL A 312 -6.17 -10.34 -12.19
N ILE A 313 -5.41 -10.98 -11.33
CA ILE A 313 -4.48 -10.33 -10.40
C ILE A 313 -3.06 -10.71 -10.80
N PHE A 314 -2.17 -9.73 -10.96
CA PHE A 314 -0.74 -9.89 -11.19
C PHE A 314 0.00 -9.52 -9.90
N HIS A 315 0.52 -10.52 -9.22
CA HIS A 315 1.30 -10.36 -7.99
C HIS A 315 2.79 -10.31 -8.30
N ASP A 316 3.48 -9.27 -7.84
CA ASP A 316 4.93 -9.12 -7.98
C ASP A 316 5.63 -10.03 -6.96
N VAL A 317 6.23 -11.11 -7.43
CA VAL A 317 6.97 -12.11 -6.62
C VAL A 317 8.48 -12.01 -6.82
N THR A 318 8.96 -10.86 -7.26
CA THR A 318 10.40 -10.65 -7.56
C THR A 318 11.26 -10.91 -6.33
N ARG A 319 10.86 -10.35 -5.18
CA ARG A 319 11.59 -10.51 -3.92
C ARG A 319 11.65 -11.96 -3.45
N GLU A 320 10.55 -12.69 -3.58
CA GLU A 320 10.46 -14.11 -3.22
C GLU A 320 11.40 -14.96 -4.09
N VAL A 321 11.36 -14.71 -5.41
CA VAL A 321 12.23 -15.41 -6.38
C VAL A 321 13.70 -15.09 -6.14
N GLU A 322 14.05 -13.84 -5.87
CA GLU A 322 15.42 -13.45 -5.54
C GLU A 322 15.91 -14.12 -4.26
N LEU A 323 15.08 -14.16 -3.21
CA LEU A 323 15.41 -14.83 -1.96
C LEU A 323 15.57 -16.35 -2.15
N GLU A 324 14.69 -16.99 -2.93
CA GLU A 324 14.81 -18.41 -3.29
C GLU A 324 16.12 -18.67 -4.04
N ARG A 325 16.47 -17.82 -5.02
CA ARG A 325 17.70 -17.93 -5.81
C ARG A 325 18.95 -17.83 -4.90
N VAL A 326 18.98 -16.83 -4.03
CA VAL A 326 20.08 -16.67 -3.06
C VAL A 326 20.19 -17.88 -2.15
N ARG A 327 19.07 -18.47 -1.70
CA ARG A 327 19.07 -19.67 -0.85
C ARG A 327 19.58 -20.90 -1.61
N ASP A 328 19.18 -21.08 -2.86
CA ASP A 328 19.57 -22.22 -3.69
C ASP A 328 21.06 -22.13 -4.07
N ASP A 329 21.54 -20.93 -4.43
CA ASP A 329 22.96 -20.65 -4.68
C ASP A 329 23.81 -20.95 -3.43
N PHE A 330 23.32 -20.54 -2.25
CA PHE A 330 23.96 -20.85 -0.95
C PHE A 330 24.06 -22.34 -0.71
N THR A 331 22.97 -23.08 -0.88
CA THR A 331 22.95 -24.53 -0.65
C THR A 331 23.91 -25.23 -1.61
N SER A 332 23.90 -24.85 -2.87
CA SER A 332 24.80 -25.41 -3.91
C SER A 332 26.26 -25.16 -3.58
N MET A 333 26.58 -23.93 -3.14
CA MET A 333 27.94 -23.55 -2.74
C MET A 333 28.41 -24.36 -1.53
N ILE A 334 27.58 -24.49 -0.47
CA ILE A 334 27.93 -25.30 0.73
C ILE A 334 28.30 -26.72 0.31
N VAL A 335 27.47 -27.36 -0.50
CA VAL A 335 27.72 -28.73 -0.98
C VAL A 335 29.05 -28.80 -1.73
N HIS A 336 29.35 -27.81 -2.57
CA HIS A 336 30.62 -27.77 -3.30
C HIS A 336 31.82 -27.59 -2.38
N GLU A 337 31.77 -26.62 -1.45
CA GLU A 337 32.86 -26.28 -0.55
C GLU A 337 33.12 -27.40 0.52
N LEU A 338 32.10 -28.17 0.89
CA LEU A 338 32.26 -29.35 1.74
C LEU A 338 32.80 -30.56 0.96
N ARG A 339 32.45 -30.75 -0.29
CA ARG A 339 32.86 -31.87 -1.13
C ARG A 339 34.38 -31.84 -1.39
N THR A 340 34.97 -30.69 -1.60
CA THR A 340 36.40 -30.52 -1.94
C THR A 340 37.31 -31.03 -0.84
N PRO A 341 37.22 -30.58 0.43
CA PRO A 341 38.07 -31.09 1.51
C PRO A 341 37.77 -32.56 1.82
N LEU A 342 36.50 -32.98 1.75
CA LEU A 342 36.13 -34.38 1.98
C LEU A 342 36.80 -35.31 0.95
N SER A 343 36.81 -34.90 -0.35
CA SER A 343 37.52 -35.66 -1.39
C SER A 343 39.03 -35.68 -1.15
N GLY A 344 39.61 -34.59 -0.62
CA GLY A 344 41.01 -34.54 -0.21
C GLY A 344 41.34 -35.52 0.88
N ILE A 345 40.50 -35.56 1.92
CA ILE A 345 40.62 -36.53 3.04
C ILE A 345 40.51 -37.96 2.52
N GLN A 346 39.52 -38.25 1.70
CA GLN A 346 39.30 -39.57 1.13
C GLN A 346 40.52 -40.02 0.30
N LYS A 347 40.99 -39.17 -0.60
CA LYS A 347 42.17 -39.47 -1.45
C LYS A 347 43.43 -39.69 -0.66
N ALA A 348 43.72 -38.84 0.36
CA ALA A 348 44.87 -39.02 1.25
C ALA A 348 44.76 -40.32 2.05
N SER A 349 43.55 -40.67 2.55
CA SER A 349 43.29 -41.91 3.26
C SER A 349 43.49 -43.15 2.37
N GLU A 350 43.02 -43.10 1.10
CA GLU A 350 43.24 -44.17 0.13
C GLU A 350 44.73 -44.39 -0.18
N LEU A 351 45.49 -43.30 -0.33
CA LEU A 351 46.93 -43.37 -0.55
C LEU A 351 47.69 -43.95 0.65
N LEU A 352 47.24 -43.64 1.87
CA LEU A 352 47.81 -44.25 3.10
C LEU A 352 47.56 -45.77 3.17
N LYS A 353 46.46 -46.27 2.63
CA LYS A 353 46.11 -47.71 2.62
C LYS A 353 46.86 -48.51 1.54
N LYS A 354 47.44 -47.87 0.52
CA LYS A 354 48.13 -48.60 -0.55
C LYS A 354 49.45 -49.18 -0.06
N PRO A 355 49.76 -50.46 -0.32
CA PRO A 355 51.02 -51.11 0.08
C PRO A 355 52.26 -50.49 -0.57
N ARG A 356 52.12 -50.00 -1.83
CA ARG A 356 53.15 -49.31 -2.57
C ARG A 356 52.79 -47.82 -2.70
N LYS A 357 53.55 -46.96 -2.09
CA LYS A 357 53.35 -45.50 -2.11
C LYS A 357 54.04 -44.89 -3.35
N PRO A 358 53.52 -43.79 -3.91
CA PRO A 358 54.21 -43.05 -4.98
C PRO A 358 55.60 -42.64 -4.52
N ALA A 359 56.58 -42.70 -5.42
CA ALA A 359 57.96 -42.33 -5.14
C ALA A 359 58.07 -40.87 -4.68
N GLY A 360 58.73 -40.63 -3.53
CA GLY A 360 58.92 -39.30 -2.97
C GLY A 360 57.82 -38.82 -2.01
N SER A 361 56.76 -39.61 -1.73
CA SER A 361 55.71 -39.25 -0.78
C SER A 361 55.91 -39.88 0.61
N SER A 362 55.83 -39.04 1.65
CA SER A 362 55.89 -39.48 3.06
C SER A 362 54.51 -39.72 3.62
N PRO A 363 54.26 -40.77 4.45
CA PRO A 363 53.05 -40.96 5.19
C PRO A 363 52.60 -39.72 5.97
N LYS A 364 53.55 -38.97 6.50
CA LYS A 364 53.35 -37.74 7.24
C LYS A 364 52.60 -36.69 6.36
N GLN A 365 52.98 -36.56 5.09
CA GLN A 365 52.31 -35.62 4.16
C GLN A 365 50.82 -35.93 4.00
N TYR A 366 50.45 -37.20 3.93
CA TYR A 366 49.02 -37.59 3.80
C TYR A 366 48.26 -37.34 5.11
N VAL A 367 48.90 -37.60 6.27
CA VAL A 367 48.29 -37.27 7.59
C VAL A 367 48.10 -35.77 7.72
N ASP A 368 49.12 -34.98 7.37
CA ASP A 368 49.05 -33.52 7.39
C ASP A 368 47.94 -33.00 6.42
N MET A 369 47.79 -33.60 5.25
CA MET A 369 46.71 -33.28 4.31
C MET A 369 45.31 -33.58 4.89
N ILE A 370 45.16 -34.75 5.56
CA ILE A 370 43.89 -35.09 6.23
C ILE A 370 43.60 -34.08 7.32
N TYR A 371 44.59 -33.75 8.15
CA TYR A 371 44.44 -32.79 9.24
C TYR A 371 44.02 -31.41 8.72
N GLN A 372 44.74 -30.88 7.71
CA GLN A 372 44.43 -29.58 7.11
C GLN A 372 43.03 -29.51 6.51
N ASN A 373 42.62 -30.54 5.75
CA ASN A 373 41.29 -30.57 5.16
C ASN A 373 40.19 -30.71 6.22
N SER A 374 40.43 -31.47 7.28
CA SER A 374 39.47 -31.63 8.40
C SER A 374 39.34 -30.33 9.19
N SER A 375 40.45 -29.62 9.46
CA SER A 375 40.42 -28.32 10.12
C SER A 375 39.70 -27.26 9.29
N GLY A 376 40.03 -27.18 7.99
CA GLY A 376 39.34 -26.25 7.09
C GLY A 376 37.84 -26.53 6.96
N MET A 377 37.43 -27.81 7.02
CA MET A 377 36.01 -28.20 7.03
C MET A 377 35.31 -27.76 8.32
N LEU A 378 35.98 -27.86 9.48
CA LEU A 378 35.43 -27.38 10.75
C LEU A 378 35.27 -25.86 10.75
N ASP A 379 36.25 -25.12 10.22
CA ASP A 379 36.19 -23.67 10.07
C ASP A 379 35.00 -23.26 9.17
N LEU A 380 34.79 -23.96 8.04
CA LEU A 380 33.64 -23.72 7.17
C LEU A 380 32.31 -23.95 7.89
N VAL A 381 32.17 -25.04 8.67
CA VAL A 381 30.95 -25.32 9.43
C VAL A 381 30.69 -24.21 10.46
N ASN A 382 31.75 -23.72 11.15
CA ASN A 382 31.62 -22.61 12.09
C ASN A 382 31.19 -21.30 11.37
N ASP A 383 31.77 -21.02 10.22
CA ASP A 383 31.38 -19.86 9.38
C ASP A 383 29.89 -19.93 8.97
N ILE A 384 29.41 -21.11 8.58
CA ILE A 384 27.98 -21.31 8.23
C ILE A 384 27.10 -21.09 9.45
N LEU A 385 27.46 -21.61 10.61
CA LEU A 385 26.71 -21.42 11.86
C LEU A 385 26.70 -19.94 12.30
N ASP A 386 27.82 -19.24 12.19
CA ASP A 386 27.91 -17.82 12.51
C ASP A 386 27.05 -16.99 11.51
N ALA A 387 27.09 -17.29 10.21
CA ALA A 387 26.24 -16.65 9.20
C ALA A 387 24.74 -16.87 9.48
N ALA A 388 24.35 -18.08 9.91
CA ALA A 388 22.97 -18.39 10.28
C ALA A 388 22.50 -17.65 11.55
N LYS A 389 23.38 -17.54 12.57
CA LYS A 389 23.11 -16.76 13.79
C LYS A 389 22.97 -15.27 13.49
N LEU A 390 23.82 -14.71 12.63
CA LEU A 390 23.73 -13.33 12.18
C LEU A 390 22.41 -13.06 11.43
N GLN A 391 21.97 -14.01 10.60
CA GLN A 391 20.73 -13.88 9.85
C GLN A 391 19.48 -13.93 10.74
N SER A 392 19.52 -14.73 11.80
CA SER A 392 18.40 -14.86 12.75
C SER A 392 18.39 -13.79 13.84
N GLY A 393 19.35 -12.85 13.85
CA GLY A 393 19.50 -11.85 14.92
C GLY A 393 19.92 -12.42 16.28
N LYS A 394 20.35 -13.69 16.30
CA LYS A 394 20.76 -14.41 17.53
C LYS A 394 22.29 -14.40 17.75
N PHE A 395 22.98 -13.50 17.09
CA PHE A 395 24.44 -13.39 17.24
C PHE A 395 24.75 -12.52 18.45
N GLU A 396 25.21 -13.16 19.52
CA GLU A 396 25.56 -12.51 20.79
C GLU A 396 27.00 -12.06 20.77
N ILE A 397 27.28 -10.85 21.28
CA ILE A 397 28.60 -10.25 21.44
C ILE A 397 28.87 -10.09 22.94
N SER A 398 29.87 -10.78 23.44
CA SER A 398 30.30 -10.67 24.84
C SER A 398 31.48 -9.69 24.95
N ARG A 399 31.19 -8.43 25.30
CA ARG A 399 32.21 -7.38 25.39
C ARG A 399 32.90 -7.42 26.75
N GLU A 400 34.24 -7.53 26.74
CA GLU A 400 35.09 -7.47 27.91
C GLU A 400 36.20 -6.43 27.69
N PRO A 401 36.66 -5.73 28.73
CA PRO A 401 37.82 -4.83 28.63
C PRO A 401 39.06 -5.60 28.17
N ALA A 402 39.61 -5.24 27.02
CA ALA A 402 40.77 -5.94 26.45
C ALA A 402 41.75 -4.99 25.76
N ASP A 403 43.00 -5.39 25.64
CA ASP A 403 44.04 -4.66 24.94
C ASP A 403 44.12 -5.10 23.48
N ILE A 404 43.72 -4.20 22.56
CA ILE A 404 43.74 -4.48 21.10
C ILE A 404 45.18 -4.68 20.60
N ALA A 405 46.15 -4.01 21.18
CA ALA A 405 47.57 -4.16 20.79
C ALA A 405 48.08 -5.58 21.03
N GLU A 406 47.70 -6.17 22.17
CA GLU A 406 47.99 -7.56 22.48
C GLU A 406 47.32 -8.53 21.50
N VAL A 407 46.05 -8.29 21.19
CA VAL A 407 45.31 -9.11 20.22
C VAL A 407 45.93 -9.05 18.82
N ILE A 408 46.32 -7.85 18.36
CA ILE A 408 47.04 -7.68 17.07
C ILE A 408 48.37 -8.40 17.10
N ALA A 409 49.19 -8.20 18.13
CA ALA A 409 50.52 -8.83 18.26
C ALA A 409 50.42 -10.36 18.21
N ASN A 410 49.44 -10.93 18.93
CA ASN A 410 49.17 -12.36 18.92
C ASN A 410 48.78 -12.87 17.53
N ARG A 411 47.98 -12.12 16.78
CA ARG A 411 47.57 -12.52 15.41
C ARG A 411 48.73 -12.39 14.44
N VAL A 412 49.51 -11.35 14.51
CA VAL A 412 50.70 -11.15 13.68
C VAL A 412 51.73 -12.27 13.93
N SER A 413 51.98 -12.62 15.19
CA SER A 413 52.85 -13.75 15.52
C SER A 413 52.35 -15.06 14.92
N PHE A 414 51.04 -15.31 14.93
CA PHE A 414 50.43 -16.50 14.34
C PHE A 414 50.63 -16.55 12.82
N PHE A 415 50.48 -15.41 12.10
CA PHE A 415 50.64 -15.36 10.66
C PHE A 415 52.06 -15.16 10.16
N ASN A 416 53.03 -14.90 11.05
CA ASN A 416 54.40 -14.58 10.70
C ASN A 416 55.09 -15.71 9.89
N LEU A 417 54.87 -16.98 10.27
CA LEU A 417 55.41 -18.11 9.54
C LEU A 417 54.84 -18.15 8.10
N SER A 418 53.52 -18.01 7.96
CA SER A 418 52.87 -18.01 6.63
C SER A 418 53.31 -16.81 5.76
N ALA A 419 53.55 -15.66 6.36
CA ALA A 419 54.09 -14.48 5.67
C ALA A 419 55.52 -14.71 5.22
N THR A 420 56.39 -15.29 6.07
CA THR A 420 57.79 -15.62 5.77
C THR A 420 57.86 -16.64 4.63
N ASP A 421 57.06 -17.70 4.68
CA ASP A 421 57.03 -18.74 3.62
C ASP A 421 56.65 -18.16 2.25
N ARG A 422 55.84 -17.09 2.25
CA ARG A 422 55.44 -16.36 1.05
C ARG A 422 56.35 -15.16 0.73
N LYS A 423 57.40 -14.91 1.51
CA LYS A 423 58.31 -13.75 1.38
C LYS A 423 57.55 -12.40 1.50
N ILE A 424 56.50 -12.33 2.29
CA ILE A 424 55.69 -11.10 2.49
C ILE A 424 56.17 -10.46 3.81
N THR A 425 56.41 -9.16 3.77
CA THR A 425 56.75 -8.39 4.96
C THR A 425 55.47 -8.08 5.78
N LEU A 426 55.43 -8.50 7.05
CA LEU A 426 54.33 -8.22 7.96
C LEU A 426 54.76 -7.18 9.02
N ALA A 427 54.05 -6.02 9.03
CA ALA A 427 54.37 -4.90 9.91
C ALA A 427 53.18 -4.53 10.80
N VAL A 428 53.48 -4.00 12.01
CA VAL A 428 52.44 -3.51 12.95
C VAL A 428 52.77 -2.08 13.35
N SER A 429 51.75 -1.24 13.41
CA SER A 429 51.86 0.14 13.91
C SER A 429 50.66 0.43 14.82
N VAL A 430 50.89 0.64 16.10
CA VAL A 430 49.86 0.99 17.09
C VAL A 430 50.12 2.40 17.58
N GLY A 431 49.09 3.27 17.50
CA GLY A 431 49.21 4.64 17.98
C GLY A 431 49.37 4.74 19.49
N GLU A 432 50.17 5.71 19.95
CA GLU A 432 50.46 5.92 21.37
C GLU A 432 49.21 6.23 22.21
N ASN A 433 48.16 6.75 21.58
CA ASN A 433 46.88 7.14 22.19
C ASN A 433 45.85 5.98 22.26
N VAL A 434 46.20 4.77 21.82
CA VAL A 434 45.32 3.61 21.88
C VAL A 434 45.12 3.14 23.31
N PRO A 435 43.89 3.10 23.85
CA PRO A 435 43.63 2.67 25.22
C PRO A 435 43.94 1.17 25.41
N LYS A 436 44.50 0.82 26.56
CA LYS A 436 44.80 -0.57 26.93
C LYS A 436 43.55 -1.40 27.32
N ALA A 437 42.42 -0.74 27.62
CA ALA A 437 41.21 -1.42 28.02
C ALA A 437 40.04 -0.86 27.20
N VAL A 438 39.70 -1.54 26.11
CA VAL A 438 38.55 -1.23 25.24
C VAL A 438 37.55 -2.37 25.34
N PRO A 439 36.23 -2.11 25.51
CA PRO A 439 35.24 -3.17 25.64
C PRO A 439 34.92 -3.78 24.26
N PHE A 440 35.42 -4.99 24.02
CA PHE A 440 35.09 -5.78 22.82
C PHE A 440 35.14 -7.28 23.09
N ASP A 441 34.52 -8.08 22.20
CA ASP A 441 34.63 -9.54 22.24
C ASP A 441 35.95 -9.99 21.60
N ILE A 442 36.87 -10.47 22.45
CA ILE A 442 38.21 -10.86 22.02
C ILE A 442 38.20 -11.95 20.96
N GLN A 443 37.31 -12.95 21.09
CA GLN A 443 37.25 -14.08 20.16
C GLN A 443 36.73 -13.63 18.82
N ARG A 444 35.70 -12.77 18.81
CA ARG A 444 35.09 -12.23 17.60
C ARG A 444 36.02 -11.26 16.88
N ILE A 445 36.74 -10.39 17.60
CA ILE A 445 37.73 -9.50 16.97
C ILE A 445 38.94 -10.29 16.44
N LYS A 446 39.38 -11.36 17.12
CA LYS A 446 40.35 -12.30 16.53
C LYS A 446 39.87 -12.92 15.24
N GLN A 447 38.57 -13.28 15.13
CA GLN A 447 37.98 -13.81 13.92
C GLN A 447 37.99 -12.78 12.79
N VAL A 448 37.63 -11.51 13.07
CA VAL A 448 37.72 -10.41 12.08
C VAL A 448 39.15 -10.24 11.58
N LEU A 449 40.13 -10.13 12.51
CA LEU A 449 41.54 -9.97 12.14
C LEU A 449 42.06 -11.16 11.31
N ASN A 450 41.68 -12.40 11.68
CA ASN A 450 42.06 -13.59 10.92
C ASN A 450 41.55 -13.49 9.47
N ASN A 451 40.29 -13.10 9.28
CA ASN A 451 39.71 -12.95 7.94
C ASN A 451 40.42 -11.86 7.14
N LEU A 452 40.71 -10.71 7.75
CA LEU A 452 41.36 -9.60 7.04
C LEU A 452 42.82 -9.89 6.71
N ILE A 453 43.60 -10.41 7.68
CA ILE A 453 45.04 -10.72 7.53
C ILE A 453 45.23 -11.88 6.56
N SER A 454 44.43 -12.96 6.65
CA SER A 454 44.51 -14.07 5.70
C SER A 454 44.21 -13.66 4.27
N ASN A 455 43.20 -12.79 4.08
CA ASN A 455 42.91 -12.22 2.77
C ASN A 455 44.06 -11.35 2.26
N ALA A 456 44.61 -10.46 3.09
CA ALA A 456 45.75 -9.62 2.71
C ALA A 456 46.95 -10.49 2.26
N LEU A 457 47.32 -11.49 3.05
CA LEU A 457 48.41 -12.42 2.69
C LEU A 457 48.10 -13.23 1.41
N LYS A 458 46.85 -13.61 1.23
CA LYS A 458 46.36 -14.38 0.07
C LYS A 458 46.50 -13.63 -1.25
N PHE A 459 46.21 -12.33 -1.25
CA PHE A 459 46.16 -11.49 -2.46
C PHE A 459 47.42 -10.62 -2.66
N THR A 460 48.37 -10.66 -1.75
CA THR A 460 49.66 -10.00 -1.88
C THR A 460 50.65 -10.93 -2.58
N PRO A 461 51.35 -10.47 -3.64
CA PRO A 461 52.38 -11.25 -4.32
C PRO A 461 53.65 -11.42 -3.46
N GLU A 462 54.53 -12.35 -3.82
CA GLU A 462 55.86 -12.49 -3.21
C GLU A 462 56.63 -11.15 -3.25
N GLY A 463 57.28 -10.81 -2.15
CA GLY A 463 58.04 -9.56 -2.00
C GLY A 463 57.16 -8.35 -1.61
N GLY A 464 55.85 -8.54 -1.51
CA GLY A 464 54.94 -7.50 -1.07
C GLY A 464 54.92 -7.29 0.45
N ALA A 465 54.05 -6.38 0.90
CA ALA A 465 53.94 -6.02 2.29
C ALA A 465 52.49 -6.01 2.76
N VAL A 466 52.27 -6.40 4.01
CA VAL A 466 50.99 -6.27 4.75
C VAL A 466 51.26 -5.52 6.05
N SER A 467 50.52 -4.47 6.31
CA SER A 467 50.60 -3.67 7.54
C SER A 467 49.30 -3.64 8.30
N ILE A 468 49.34 -3.83 9.61
CA ILE A 468 48.21 -3.71 10.52
C ILE A 468 48.41 -2.44 11.35
N SER A 469 47.46 -1.53 11.32
CA SER A 469 47.49 -0.26 12.04
C SER A 469 46.30 -0.14 12.97
N ALA A 470 46.54 0.41 14.19
CA ALA A 470 45.48 0.73 15.13
C ALA A 470 45.66 2.16 15.66
N PHE A 471 44.62 2.97 15.62
CA PHE A 471 44.67 4.36 16.10
C PHE A 471 43.30 4.81 16.62
N VAL A 472 43.29 5.85 17.44
CA VAL A 472 42.06 6.49 17.92
C VAL A 472 41.68 7.56 16.93
N HIS A 473 40.45 7.50 16.41
CA HIS A 473 39.81 8.51 15.59
C HIS A 473 38.90 9.37 16.46
N GLU A 474 39.13 10.68 16.45
CA GLU A 474 38.30 11.65 17.14
C GLU A 474 37.14 12.10 16.24
N HIS A 475 35.99 12.37 16.84
CA HIS A 475 34.81 12.86 16.09
C HIS A 475 35.17 14.11 15.28
N GLY A 476 34.84 14.07 13.98
CA GLY A 476 35.13 15.19 13.06
C GLY A 476 36.60 15.33 12.62
N ALA A 477 37.51 14.44 13.06
CA ALA A 477 38.88 14.42 12.57
C ALA A 477 38.97 13.73 11.18
N SER A 478 40.13 13.85 10.51
CA SER A 478 40.40 13.16 9.26
C SER A 478 41.15 11.85 9.53
N ALA A 479 40.52 10.72 9.19
CA ALA A 479 41.15 9.41 9.30
C ALA A 479 42.43 9.29 8.45
N ASN A 480 42.48 9.94 7.29
CA ASN A 480 43.67 9.97 6.44
C ASN A 480 44.82 10.71 7.09
N THR A 481 44.56 11.75 7.89
CA THR A 481 45.58 12.48 8.65
C THR A 481 46.15 11.60 9.77
N ASP A 482 45.31 10.82 10.44
CA ASP A 482 45.74 9.92 11.51
C ASP A 482 46.62 8.78 10.93
N MET A 483 46.26 8.19 9.82
CA MET A 483 47.07 7.19 9.11
C MET A 483 48.42 7.76 8.65
N ARG A 484 48.49 9.01 8.19
CA ARG A 484 49.76 9.68 7.83
C ARG A 484 50.68 9.86 9.03
N LYS A 485 50.16 10.24 10.22
CA LYS A 485 50.95 10.31 11.47
C LYS A 485 51.59 8.99 11.82
N MET A 486 50.93 7.88 11.51
CA MET A 486 51.44 6.52 11.73
C MET A 486 52.44 6.05 10.66
N LYS A 487 52.77 6.90 9.67
CA LYS A 487 53.65 6.59 8.55
C LYS A 487 53.19 5.39 7.70
N VAL A 488 51.89 5.11 7.67
CA VAL A 488 51.28 4.08 6.85
C VAL A 488 50.99 4.64 5.48
N GLN A 489 51.48 3.99 4.45
CA GLN A 489 51.21 4.37 3.06
C GLN A 489 49.94 3.66 2.58
N LEU A 490 48.92 4.42 2.30
CA LEU A 490 47.64 3.90 1.81
C LEU A 490 47.63 3.80 0.28
N PRO A 491 47.15 2.68 -0.30
CA PRO A 491 46.96 2.54 -1.75
C PRO A 491 45.93 3.53 -2.30
N GLU A 492 44.89 3.81 -1.53
CA GLU A 492 43.82 4.79 -1.79
C GLU A 492 43.43 5.44 -0.46
N PRO A 493 43.09 6.76 -0.45
CA PRO A 493 42.60 7.44 0.76
C PRO A 493 41.34 6.75 1.32
N LEU A 494 41.21 6.75 2.65
CA LEU A 494 40.01 6.28 3.32
C LEU A 494 38.83 7.25 3.02
N PRO A 495 37.59 6.77 2.88
CA PRO A 495 36.42 7.60 2.60
C PRO A 495 36.04 8.44 3.80
N GLU A 496 36.39 9.74 3.80
CA GLU A 496 36.22 10.68 4.91
C GLU A 496 34.74 10.85 5.34
N ASP A 497 33.80 10.69 4.40
CA ASP A 497 32.35 10.74 4.67
C ASP A 497 31.90 9.69 5.68
N GLN A 498 32.48 8.49 5.64
CA GLN A 498 32.17 7.44 6.60
C GLN A 498 32.74 7.71 7.99
N PHE A 499 33.85 8.42 8.07
CA PHE A 499 34.52 8.75 9.34
C PHE A 499 33.95 10.02 9.98
N ALA A 500 33.45 10.97 9.19
CA ALA A 500 32.96 12.26 9.68
C ALA A 500 31.82 12.13 10.73
N SER A 501 30.99 11.11 10.61
CA SER A 501 29.86 10.86 11.51
C SER A 501 30.19 9.91 12.68
N LEU A 502 31.38 9.31 12.70
CA LEU A 502 31.75 8.38 13.76
C LEU A 502 31.97 9.08 15.10
N PRO A 503 31.48 8.49 16.21
CA PRO A 503 31.93 8.89 17.54
C PRO A 503 33.42 8.59 17.71
N GLN A 504 34.01 9.08 18.79
CA GLN A 504 35.39 8.68 19.16
C GLN A 504 35.49 7.16 19.12
N SER A 505 36.33 6.64 18.25
CA SER A 505 36.42 5.21 17.95
C SER A 505 37.85 4.74 17.80
N LEU A 506 38.11 3.50 18.23
CA LEU A 506 39.32 2.78 17.88
C LEU A 506 39.20 2.25 16.46
N VAL A 507 40.08 2.64 15.57
CA VAL A 507 40.10 2.20 14.17
C VAL A 507 41.28 1.24 13.97
N ILE A 508 40.99 0.09 13.35
CA ILE A 508 41.97 -0.89 12.95
C ILE A 508 41.94 -1.01 11.42
N ALA A 509 43.11 -0.93 10.79
CA ALA A 509 43.27 -1.03 9.35
C ALA A 509 44.29 -2.11 8.99
N VAL A 510 43.96 -2.96 8.02
CA VAL A 510 44.85 -3.96 7.42
C VAL A 510 45.09 -3.52 5.97
N THR A 511 46.32 -3.11 5.68
CA THR A 511 46.73 -2.60 4.37
C THR A 511 47.64 -3.60 3.68
N ASP A 512 47.36 -3.94 2.45
CA ASP A 512 48.15 -4.81 1.60
C ASP A 512 48.66 -4.09 0.34
N THR A 513 49.78 -4.58 -0.23
CA THR A 513 50.28 -4.12 -1.52
C THR A 513 49.93 -5.09 -2.65
N GLY A 514 48.77 -5.66 -2.58
CA GLY A 514 48.28 -6.68 -3.48
C GLY A 514 47.72 -6.14 -4.80
N MET A 515 46.93 -6.98 -5.48
CA MET A 515 46.37 -6.65 -6.80
C MET A 515 45.32 -5.52 -6.79
N GLY A 516 44.78 -5.17 -5.62
CA GLY A 516 43.68 -4.21 -5.49
C GLY A 516 42.35 -4.72 -6.05
N ILE A 517 41.32 -3.89 -5.90
CA ILE A 517 39.91 -4.23 -6.18
C ILE A 517 39.30 -3.16 -7.08
N LYS A 518 38.52 -3.55 -8.07
CA LYS A 518 37.79 -2.63 -8.95
C LYS A 518 36.67 -1.92 -8.19
N SER A 519 36.45 -0.62 -8.47
CA SER A 519 35.42 0.19 -7.79
C SER A 519 34.03 -0.42 -7.86
N GLU A 520 33.66 -1.00 -9.02
CA GLU A 520 32.35 -1.64 -9.25
C GLU A 520 32.11 -2.87 -8.33
N GLN A 521 33.18 -3.49 -7.86
CA GLN A 521 33.15 -4.69 -7.02
C GLN A 521 33.16 -4.39 -5.52
N MET A 522 33.56 -3.18 -5.11
CA MET A 522 33.72 -2.84 -3.69
C MET A 522 32.42 -2.92 -2.89
N SER A 523 31.30 -2.47 -3.48
CA SER A 523 29.97 -2.50 -2.84
C SER A 523 29.47 -3.91 -2.52
N GLN A 524 30.01 -4.91 -3.24
CA GLN A 524 29.56 -6.30 -3.15
C GLN A 524 30.44 -7.17 -2.23
N LEU A 525 31.61 -6.67 -1.79
CA LEU A 525 32.59 -7.43 -1.01
C LEU A 525 32.06 -7.97 0.31
N PHE A 526 31.22 -7.23 0.97
CA PHE A 526 30.62 -7.61 2.24
C PHE A 526 29.27 -8.33 2.10
N SER A 527 28.84 -8.58 0.84
CA SER A 527 27.65 -9.38 0.57
C SER A 527 27.92 -10.85 0.81
N LYS A 528 26.94 -11.55 1.40
CA LYS A 528 27.05 -12.97 1.68
C LYS A 528 27.23 -13.75 0.37
N PHE A 529 28.14 -14.73 0.37
CA PHE A 529 28.35 -15.69 -0.72
C PHE A 529 28.90 -15.14 -2.04
N LYS A 530 29.25 -13.85 -2.10
CA LYS A 530 29.89 -13.29 -3.28
C LYS A 530 31.38 -13.50 -3.27
N GLN A 531 31.87 -14.08 -4.34
CA GLN A 531 33.30 -14.15 -4.67
C GLN A 531 33.53 -13.25 -5.90
N LEU A 532 34.62 -12.51 -5.90
CA LEU A 532 34.97 -11.69 -7.06
C LEU A 532 35.48 -12.61 -8.18
N ASP A 533 35.03 -12.40 -9.41
CA ASP A 533 35.45 -13.12 -10.62
C ASP A 533 36.90 -12.80 -11.02
N ASN A 534 37.86 -12.98 -10.11
CA ASN A 534 39.27 -12.80 -10.37
C ASN A 534 39.98 -14.12 -10.72
N GLN A 535 39.22 -15.15 -11.17
CA GLN A 535 39.76 -16.48 -11.51
C GLN A 535 40.87 -16.47 -12.57
N SER A 536 40.98 -15.39 -13.36
CA SER A 536 42.04 -15.25 -14.40
C SER A 536 43.38 -14.77 -13.86
N LEU A 537 43.49 -14.22 -12.66
CA LEU A 537 44.71 -13.58 -12.14
C LEU A 537 45.50 -14.42 -11.12
N VAL A 538 44.84 -15.30 -10.38
CA VAL A 538 45.52 -16.19 -9.40
C VAL A 538 44.85 -17.56 -9.40
N PRO A 539 45.39 -18.56 -10.11
CA PRO A 539 44.83 -19.91 -10.15
C PRO A 539 44.85 -20.56 -8.75
N ASN A 540 43.76 -21.25 -8.41
CA ASN A 540 43.58 -22.04 -7.17
C ASN A 540 43.33 -21.28 -5.85
N ILE A 541 42.97 -20.00 -5.84
CA ILE A 541 42.60 -19.31 -4.62
C ILE A 541 41.08 -19.32 -4.44
N LYS A 542 40.55 -20.35 -3.77
CA LYS A 542 39.13 -20.43 -3.39
C LYS A 542 38.93 -19.86 -1.97
N GLY A 543 37.76 -19.30 -1.73
CA GLY A 543 37.30 -18.85 -0.42
C GLY A 543 35.81 -19.08 -0.28
N THR A 544 35.27 -19.09 0.93
CA THR A 544 33.85 -19.35 1.21
C THR A 544 32.93 -18.18 0.82
N GLY A 545 33.47 -16.96 0.63
CA GLY A 545 32.67 -15.74 0.48
C GLY A 545 31.89 -15.33 1.72
N LEU A 546 32.11 -16.01 2.85
CA LEU A 546 31.43 -15.75 4.13
C LEU A 546 32.26 -14.85 5.05
N GLY A 547 33.61 -14.95 5.02
CA GLY A 547 34.49 -14.32 5.99
C GLY A 547 34.28 -12.80 6.11
N LEU A 548 34.19 -12.06 5.01
CA LEU A 548 33.94 -10.60 5.03
C LEU A 548 32.52 -10.25 5.50
N ALA A 549 31.52 -11.05 5.16
CA ALA A 549 30.15 -10.86 5.63
C ALA A 549 30.02 -11.12 7.14
N ILE A 550 30.71 -12.15 7.65
CA ILE A 550 30.80 -12.43 9.09
C ILE A 550 31.56 -11.30 9.81
N ALA A 551 32.68 -10.85 9.26
CA ALA A 551 33.43 -9.73 9.81
C ALA A 551 32.55 -8.47 9.92
N LYS A 552 31.74 -8.18 8.89
CA LYS A 552 30.79 -7.07 8.91
C LYS A 552 29.75 -7.24 10.02
N GLY A 553 29.13 -8.40 10.14
CA GLY A 553 28.14 -8.66 11.19
C GLY A 553 28.74 -8.56 12.62
N ILE A 554 29.99 -9.02 12.83
CA ILE A 554 30.69 -8.87 14.08
C ILE A 554 30.91 -7.38 14.43
N ILE A 555 31.39 -6.60 13.48
CA ILE A 555 31.69 -5.17 13.71
C ILE A 555 30.42 -4.36 13.92
N GLU A 556 29.39 -4.61 13.11
CA GLU A 556 28.06 -3.99 13.30
C GLU A 556 27.46 -4.35 14.67
N GLY A 557 27.60 -5.61 15.11
CA GLY A 557 27.24 -6.05 16.46
C GLY A 557 28.02 -5.35 17.58
N HIS A 558 29.22 -4.85 17.32
CA HIS A 558 29.98 -3.99 18.25
C HIS A 558 29.55 -2.49 18.15
N GLY A 559 28.69 -2.13 17.21
CA GLY A 559 28.29 -0.74 16.96
C GLY A 559 29.32 0.05 16.14
N GLY A 560 30.23 -0.64 15.46
CA GLY A 560 31.24 -0.05 14.59
C GLY A 560 30.90 -0.14 13.11
N ILE A 561 31.78 0.37 12.27
CA ILE A 561 31.72 0.26 10.81
C ILE A 561 32.88 -0.56 10.29
N ILE A 562 32.71 -1.22 9.15
CA ILE A 562 33.75 -1.90 8.40
C ILE A 562 33.71 -1.45 6.93
N GLY A 563 34.86 -1.24 6.32
CA GLY A 563 34.96 -0.78 4.95
C GLY A 563 36.25 -1.16 4.27
N VAL A 564 36.40 -0.73 3.02
CA VAL A 564 37.58 -0.95 2.18
C VAL A 564 37.86 0.29 1.34
N ALA A 565 39.15 0.63 1.23
CA ALA A 565 39.68 1.56 0.26
C ALA A 565 40.71 0.81 -0.60
N SER A 566 40.59 0.80 -1.92
CA SER A 566 41.43 -0.03 -2.79
C SER A 566 41.60 0.59 -4.16
N LYS A 567 42.81 0.37 -4.72
CA LYS A 567 43.14 0.77 -6.08
C LYS A 567 43.78 -0.39 -6.82
N VAL A 568 43.30 -0.68 -8.01
CA VAL A 568 43.81 -1.78 -8.83
C VAL A 568 45.33 -1.63 -9.04
N SER A 569 46.08 -2.71 -8.85
CA SER A 569 47.54 -2.81 -8.94
C SER A 569 48.33 -1.97 -7.91
N ALA A 570 47.65 -1.41 -6.89
CA ALA A 570 48.32 -0.67 -5.83
C ALA A 570 48.09 -1.30 -4.43
N GLY A 571 47.02 -2.10 -4.28
CA GLY A 571 46.68 -2.81 -3.06
C GLY A 571 45.33 -2.39 -2.49
N SER A 572 45.04 -2.85 -1.25
CA SER A 572 43.79 -2.58 -0.55
C SER A 572 44.04 -2.26 0.92
N THR A 573 43.17 -1.47 1.50
CA THR A 573 43.08 -1.20 2.94
C THR A 573 41.70 -1.57 3.43
N PHE A 574 41.59 -2.67 4.18
CA PHE A 574 40.38 -3.01 4.89
C PHE A 574 40.46 -2.39 6.30
N TYR A 575 39.42 -1.71 6.72
CA TYR A 575 39.37 -1.03 8.01
C TYR A 575 38.08 -1.32 8.75
N PHE A 576 38.12 -1.27 10.07
CA PHE A 576 36.95 -1.33 10.93
C PHE A 576 37.13 -0.44 12.15
N SER A 577 35.99 -0.04 12.75
CA SER A 577 35.99 0.78 13.96
C SER A 577 35.28 0.08 15.11
N LEU A 578 35.73 0.39 16.33
CA LEU A 578 35.11 0.00 17.60
C LEU A 578 34.83 1.29 18.39
N PRO A 579 33.59 1.63 18.73
CA PRO A 579 33.29 2.80 19.55
C PRO A 579 33.93 2.71 20.94
N LEU A 580 34.60 3.79 21.37
CA LEU A 580 35.24 3.85 22.69
C LEU A 580 34.25 4.22 23.81
N SER A 581 33.16 4.86 23.50
CA SER A 581 32.04 5.10 24.41
C SER A 581 30.88 4.18 24.09
N PRO A 582 30.17 3.61 25.06
CA PRO A 582 29.00 2.81 24.77
C PRO A 582 27.95 3.70 24.07
N THR A 583 27.58 3.35 22.84
CA THR A 583 26.44 3.95 22.16
C THR A 583 25.23 3.62 23.03
N GLN A 584 24.58 4.64 23.62
CA GLN A 584 23.28 4.47 24.25
C GLN A 584 22.31 4.10 23.11
N THR A 585 21.89 2.84 23.05
CA THR A 585 20.79 2.35 22.22
C THR A 585 19.49 2.51 22.97
#